data_1d67b7cae65e2790d96939c3d1109a6e
#
_entry.id   1d67b7cae65e2790d96939c3d1109a6e
#
_cell.length_a   1.000
_cell.length_b   1.000
_cell.length_c   1.000
_cell.angle_alpha   90.00
_cell.angle_beta   90.00
_cell.angle_gamma   90.00
#
_symmetry.space_group_name_H-M   'P 1'
#
loop_
_entity.id
_entity.type
_entity.pdbx_description
1 polymer ?
#
loop_
_entity_poly.entity_id
_entity_poly.type
_entity_poly.pdbx_seq_one_letter_code
_entity_poly.pdbx_strand_id
1 'polypeptide(L)'
;MRIGLIIASYGRPGLVRQLLSSIETQDRLPDEIVLSVVSEEDLGGGSLSGLEVNIIYSSPGSCAQRNKGLVFLQDRVDIVLFIDDDFWMSRTYIKELEQIFLTHEDVVAVTGLVLADGATTSGISVAEAERYLEGYELAPAPAIKIRDVPDTYGCNMAFRASKIRDLKFDERLPLYGWQEDVDFSAQLRGRGRIIATNLLCGVHLGTKKGKISGVRFGYSQVINPLYIFRKGNMSLRRASFLIFKNIVANAAKSAFPEEYIDRWGRLKGNMIGLLHVAKGKLDPMYALKL
;
A
#
# COMPACT_ATOMS: atom_id res chain seq x y z
N MET A 1 -18.45 11.92 9.22
CA MET A 1 -17.49 12.37 8.17
C MET A 1 -17.74 11.58 6.90
N ARG A 2 -17.52 12.15 5.72
CA ARG A 2 -17.58 11.39 4.45
C ARG A 2 -16.25 10.69 4.20
N ILE A 3 -16.30 9.40 3.88
CA ILE A 3 -15.12 8.55 3.66
C ILE A 3 -15.08 8.09 2.20
N GLY A 4 -14.00 8.39 1.51
CA GLY A 4 -13.70 7.87 0.18
C GLY A 4 -12.67 6.76 0.26
N LEU A 5 -12.98 5.62 -0.35
CA LEU A 5 -12.10 4.48 -0.47
C LEU A 5 -11.49 4.43 -1.86
N ILE A 6 -10.18 4.36 -1.96
CA ILE A 6 -9.43 4.17 -3.20
C ILE A 6 -8.78 2.79 -3.21
N ILE A 7 -9.08 2.01 -4.23
CA ILE A 7 -8.49 0.70 -4.50
C ILE A 7 -7.75 0.79 -5.85
N ALA A 8 -6.45 0.54 -5.84
CA ALA A 8 -5.65 0.42 -7.06
C ALA A 8 -5.46 -1.06 -7.39
N SER A 9 -5.86 -1.49 -8.59
CA SER A 9 -5.70 -2.88 -9.00
C SER A 9 -5.20 -3.00 -10.42
N TYR A 10 -4.43 -4.07 -10.68
CA TYR A 10 -3.91 -4.42 -12.00
C TYR A 10 -3.75 -5.95 -12.14
N GLY A 11 -4.42 -6.53 -13.15
CA GLY A 11 -4.33 -7.95 -13.48
C GLY A 11 -4.95 -8.92 -12.46
N ARG A 12 -5.87 -8.45 -11.59
CA ARG A 12 -6.44 -9.25 -10.48
C ARG A 12 -7.97 -9.19 -10.36
N PRO A 13 -8.74 -9.33 -11.45
CA PRO A 13 -10.18 -9.08 -11.43
C PRO A 13 -10.96 -9.95 -10.42
N GLY A 14 -10.54 -11.21 -10.22
CA GLY A 14 -11.20 -12.11 -9.26
C GLY A 14 -11.00 -11.66 -7.82
N LEU A 15 -9.83 -11.10 -7.49
CA LEU A 15 -9.51 -10.62 -6.16
C LEU A 15 -10.28 -9.32 -5.83
N VAL A 16 -10.36 -8.41 -6.80
CA VAL A 16 -11.14 -7.17 -6.68
C VAL A 16 -12.59 -7.45 -6.33
N ARG A 17 -13.24 -8.44 -6.99
CA ARG A 17 -14.63 -8.79 -6.69
C ARG A 17 -14.80 -9.33 -5.28
N GLN A 18 -13.91 -10.22 -4.85
CA GLN A 18 -13.96 -10.77 -3.49
C GLN A 18 -13.75 -9.66 -2.46
N LEU A 19 -12.83 -8.72 -2.72
CA LEU A 19 -12.61 -7.56 -1.85
C LEU A 19 -13.86 -6.68 -1.78
N LEU A 20 -14.47 -6.32 -2.91
CA LEU A 20 -15.70 -5.53 -2.93
C LEU A 20 -16.83 -6.21 -2.17
N SER A 21 -16.99 -7.53 -2.32
CA SER A 21 -17.97 -8.30 -1.54
C SER A 21 -17.66 -8.27 -0.04
N SER A 22 -16.39 -8.28 0.36
CA SER A 22 -16.01 -8.13 1.78
C SER A 22 -16.31 -6.72 2.32
N ILE A 23 -16.22 -5.69 1.48
CA ILE A 23 -16.57 -4.32 1.85
C ILE A 23 -18.09 -4.19 2.11
N GLU A 24 -18.93 -4.94 1.40
CA GLU A 24 -20.39 -4.98 1.65
C GLU A 24 -20.75 -5.41 3.08
N THR A 25 -19.86 -6.15 3.74
CA THR A 25 -20.07 -6.64 5.11
C THR A 25 -19.61 -5.70 6.21
N GLN A 26 -19.03 -4.54 5.87
CA GLN A 26 -18.59 -3.55 6.84
C GLN A 26 -19.76 -2.96 7.63
N ASP A 27 -19.61 -2.75 8.93
CA ASP A 27 -20.61 -2.10 9.80
C ASP A 27 -20.91 -0.66 9.38
N ARG A 28 -20.00 -0.02 8.64
CA ARG A 28 -20.15 1.26 7.97
C ARG A 28 -19.54 1.19 6.59
N LEU A 29 -20.33 1.46 5.57
CA LEU A 29 -19.85 1.51 4.20
C LEU A 29 -19.12 2.83 3.91
N PRO A 30 -18.12 2.86 3.01
CA PRO A 30 -17.56 4.12 2.51
C PRO A 30 -18.65 4.92 1.75
N ASP A 31 -18.54 6.24 1.75
CA ASP A 31 -19.47 7.12 1.03
C ASP A 31 -19.17 7.20 -0.47
N GLU A 32 -17.92 6.98 -0.83
CA GLU A 32 -17.44 6.93 -2.22
C GLU A 32 -16.45 5.75 -2.34
N ILE A 33 -16.58 4.94 -3.37
CA ILE A 33 -15.62 3.90 -3.70
C ILE A 33 -15.05 4.20 -5.08
N VAL A 34 -13.74 4.26 -5.17
CA VAL A 34 -12.98 4.44 -6.41
C VAL A 34 -12.12 3.22 -6.67
N LEU A 35 -12.40 2.53 -7.75
CA LEU A 35 -11.58 1.45 -8.27
C LEU A 35 -10.75 1.98 -9.45
N SER A 36 -9.44 2.16 -9.23
CA SER A 36 -8.51 2.60 -10.25
C SER A 36 -7.85 1.40 -10.91
N VAL A 37 -8.10 1.19 -12.18
CA VAL A 37 -7.63 0.06 -13.00
C VAL A 37 -6.88 0.54 -14.23
N VAL A 38 -6.23 -0.37 -14.94
CA VAL A 38 -5.49 -0.03 -16.18
C VAL A 38 -6.37 -0.26 -17.41
N SER A 39 -7.17 -1.32 -17.40
CA SER A 39 -8.03 -1.70 -18.53
C SER A 39 -9.30 -2.39 -18.06
N GLU A 40 -10.24 -2.67 -18.99
CA GLU A 40 -11.47 -3.39 -18.70
C GLU A 40 -11.22 -4.84 -18.28
N GLU A 41 -10.13 -5.46 -18.72
CA GLU A 41 -9.75 -6.81 -18.33
C GLU A 41 -9.52 -6.93 -16.81
N ASP A 42 -9.10 -5.84 -16.16
CA ASP A 42 -8.92 -5.78 -14.71
C ASP A 42 -10.24 -5.87 -13.93
N LEU A 43 -11.37 -5.63 -14.60
CA LEU A 43 -12.72 -5.78 -14.03
C LEU A 43 -13.26 -7.20 -14.18
N GLY A 44 -12.79 -7.96 -15.20
CA GLY A 44 -13.13 -9.35 -15.45
C GLY A 44 -14.56 -9.62 -15.90
N GLY A 45 -15.29 -8.63 -16.41
CA GLY A 45 -16.66 -8.71 -16.92
C GLY A 45 -17.74 -8.98 -15.86
N GLY A 46 -19.00 -8.64 -16.13
CA GLY A 46 -20.13 -8.79 -15.22
C GLY A 46 -20.21 -7.76 -14.10
N SER A 47 -21.18 -7.91 -13.18
CA SER A 47 -21.31 -7.02 -12.02
C SER A 47 -20.11 -7.19 -11.06
N LEU A 48 -19.60 -6.08 -10.54
CA LEU A 48 -18.49 -6.09 -9.59
C LEU A 48 -18.97 -6.43 -8.17
N SER A 49 -20.08 -5.81 -7.74
CA SER A 49 -20.69 -5.94 -6.41
C SER A 49 -22.06 -5.28 -6.39
N GLY A 50 -22.74 -5.30 -5.23
CA GLY A 50 -23.94 -4.50 -4.96
C GLY A 50 -23.65 -3.03 -4.62
N LEU A 51 -22.37 -2.66 -4.46
CA LEU A 51 -21.95 -1.31 -4.11
C LEU A 51 -21.86 -0.42 -5.36
N GLU A 52 -22.07 0.88 -5.17
CA GLU A 52 -21.76 1.89 -6.18
C GLU A 52 -20.25 2.11 -6.23
N VAL A 53 -19.62 1.73 -7.36
CA VAL A 53 -18.17 1.79 -7.55
C VAL A 53 -17.84 2.69 -8.73
N ASN A 54 -17.09 3.74 -8.47
CA ASN A 54 -16.58 4.63 -9.51
C ASN A 54 -15.31 4.03 -10.15
N ILE A 55 -15.40 3.59 -11.39
CA ILE A 55 -14.28 3.02 -12.13
C ILE A 55 -13.49 4.11 -12.82
N ILE A 56 -12.17 4.12 -12.60
CA ILE A 56 -11.25 5.10 -13.21
C ILE A 56 -10.09 4.37 -13.89
N TYR A 57 -9.83 4.75 -15.13
CA TYR A 57 -8.71 4.22 -15.89
C TYR A 57 -7.46 5.07 -15.72
N SER A 58 -6.32 4.41 -15.49
CA SER A 58 -5.02 5.04 -15.26
C SER A 58 -3.91 4.29 -15.99
N SER A 59 -2.76 4.94 -16.15
CA SER A 59 -1.54 4.24 -16.51
C SER A 59 -1.14 3.24 -15.42
N PRO A 60 -0.44 2.13 -15.80
CA PRO A 60 0.02 1.14 -14.83
C PRO A 60 0.96 1.73 -13.78
N GLY A 61 0.70 1.42 -12.51
CA GLY A 61 1.53 1.81 -11.37
C GLY A 61 0.71 2.33 -10.19
N SER A 62 1.03 1.84 -8.99
CA SER A 62 0.27 2.16 -7.77
C SER A 62 0.18 3.68 -7.52
N CYS A 63 1.27 4.42 -7.74
CA CYS A 63 1.30 5.88 -7.57
C CYS A 63 0.34 6.58 -8.53
N ALA A 64 0.37 6.24 -9.82
CA ALA A 64 -0.47 6.86 -10.84
C ALA A 64 -1.96 6.53 -10.60
N GLN A 65 -2.27 5.28 -10.29
CA GLN A 65 -3.62 4.82 -10.00
C GLN A 65 -4.19 5.51 -8.74
N ARG A 66 -3.43 5.60 -7.65
CA ARG A 66 -3.83 6.31 -6.43
C ARG A 66 -4.02 7.81 -6.66
N ASN A 67 -3.15 8.45 -7.45
CA ASN A 67 -3.29 9.87 -7.80
C ASN A 67 -4.58 10.14 -8.59
N LYS A 68 -4.97 9.27 -9.51
CA LYS A 68 -6.24 9.39 -10.23
C LYS A 68 -7.44 9.31 -9.27
N GLY A 69 -7.39 8.39 -8.32
CA GLY A 69 -8.40 8.30 -7.26
C GLY A 69 -8.46 9.56 -6.39
N LEU A 70 -7.31 10.13 -6.01
CA LEU A 70 -7.23 11.39 -5.25
C LEU A 70 -7.91 12.54 -6.00
N VAL A 71 -7.63 12.69 -7.29
CA VAL A 71 -8.26 13.74 -8.13
C VAL A 71 -9.76 13.57 -8.17
N PHE A 72 -10.26 12.32 -8.27
CA PHE A 72 -11.70 12.07 -8.29
C PHE A 72 -12.37 12.41 -6.96
N LEU A 73 -11.74 12.07 -5.83
CA LEU A 73 -12.29 12.30 -4.49
C LEU A 73 -12.08 13.74 -3.98
N GLN A 74 -11.33 14.55 -4.71
CA GLN A 74 -11.05 15.93 -4.30
C GLN A 74 -12.36 16.67 -4.00
N ASP A 75 -12.41 17.30 -2.81
CA ASP A 75 -13.55 18.07 -2.29
C ASP A 75 -14.87 17.28 -2.09
N ARG A 76 -14.85 15.95 -2.23
CA ARG A 76 -16.02 15.09 -2.05
C ARG A 76 -16.09 14.43 -0.67
N VAL A 77 -14.93 14.28 -0.02
CA VAL A 77 -14.78 13.50 1.20
C VAL A 77 -13.94 14.21 2.27
N ASP A 78 -14.12 13.80 3.52
CA ASP A 78 -13.35 14.29 4.67
C ASP A 78 -12.13 13.39 4.95
N ILE A 79 -12.25 12.09 4.63
CA ILE A 79 -11.23 11.07 4.84
C ILE A 79 -11.01 10.35 3.52
N VAL A 80 -9.74 10.15 3.14
CA VAL A 80 -9.34 9.27 2.04
C VAL A 80 -8.68 8.03 2.64
N LEU A 81 -9.27 6.87 2.40
CA LEU A 81 -8.73 5.56 2.74
C LEU A 81 -8.17 4.89 1.48
N PHE A 82 -6.91 4.49 1.52
CA PHE A 82 -6.29 3.62 0.53
C PHE A 82 -6.16 2.21 1.10
N ILE A 83 -6.60 1.24 0.35
CA ILE A 83 -6.30 -0.17 0.59
C ILE A 83 -5.75 -0.81 -0.67
N ASP A 84 -4.86 -1.79 -0.50
CA ASP A 84 -4.45 -2.63 -1.62
C ASP A 84 -5.57 -3.61 -1.98
N ASP A 85 -5.62 -4.06 -3.22
CA ASP A 85 -6.65 -4.99 -3.71
C ASP A 85 -6.57 -6.39 -3.05
N ASP A 86 -5.54 -6.61 -2.23
CA ASP A 86 -5.31 -7.82 -1.43
C ASP A 86 -5.21 -7.53 0.09
N PHE A 87 -5.90 -6.49 0.57
CA PHE A 87 -6.02 -6.19 1.99
C PHE A 87 -7.46 -6.41 2.50
N TRP A 88 -7.65 -7.39 3.39
CA TRP A 88 -8.93 -7.72 4.02
C TRP A 88 -9.09 -6.99 5.34
N MET A 89 -10.11 -6.16 5.44
CA MET A 89 -10.42 -5.37 6.64
C MET A 89 -11.30 -6.14 7.62
N SER A 90 -11.10 -5.93 8.93
CA SER A 90 -12.09 -6.33 9.95
C SER A 90 -13.42 -5.61 9.71
N ARG A 91 -14.51 -6.20 10.17
CA ARG A 91 -15.87 -5.72 9.96
C ARG A 91 -16.11 -4.29 10.47
N THR A 92 -15.43 -3.89 11.53
CA THR A 92 -15.56 -2.57 12.16
C THR A 92 -14.61 -1.53 11.60
N TYR A 93 -13.71 -1.88 10.65
CA TYR A 93 -12.58 -1.06 10.23
C TYR A 93 -12.98 0.37 9.85
N ILE A 94 -13.95 0.54 8.96
CA ILE A 94 -14.38 1.85 8.45
C ILE A 94 -15.09 2.66 9.53
N LYS A 95 -15.86 2.01 10.40
CA LYS A 95 -16.52 2.65 11.54
C LYS A 95 -15.48 3.18 12.54
N GLU A 96 -14.51 2.36 12.91
CA GLU A 96 -13.44 2.77 13.82
C GLU A 96 -12.56 3.87 13.21
N LEU A 97 -12.30 3.81 11.90
CA LEU A 97 -11.59 4.86 11.18
C LEU A 97 -12.28 6.22 11.32
N GLU A 98 -13.60 6.27 11.14
CA GLU A 98 -14.38 7.49 11.34
C GLU A 98 -14.24 8.03 12.76
N GLN A 99 -14.36 7.16 13.77
CA GLN A 99 -14.25 7.54 15.17
C GLN A 99 -12.87 8.12 15.51
N ILE A 100 -11.80 7.54 14.97
CA ILE A 100 -10.45 8.07 15.19
C ILE A 100 -10.33 9.51 14.68
N PHE A 101 -10.79 9.80 13.46
CA PHE A 101 -10.70 11.15 12.90
C PHE A 101 -11.69 12.15 13.55
N LEU A 102 -12.78 11.68 14.13
CA LEU A 102 -13.70 12.52 14.92
C LEU A 102 -13.11 12.90 16.28
N THR A 103 -12.42 11.96 16.95
CA THR A 103 -11.91 12.14 18.31
C THR A 103 -10.50 12.75 18.37
N HIS A 104 -9.73 12.67 17.29
CA HIS A 104 -8.35 13.14 17.21
C HIS A 104 -8.17 14.15 16.07
N GLU A 105 -8.47 15.41 16.31
CA GLU A 105 -8.38 16.47 15.29
C GLU A 105 -6.94 16.71 14.80
N ASP A 106 -5.95 16.46 15.67
CA ASP A 106 -4.51 16.59 15.39
C ASP A 106 -3.94 15.45 14.53
N VAL A 107 -4.71 14.35 14.38
CA VAL A 107 -4.31 13.22 13.53
C VAL A 107 -4.60 13.54 12.06
N VAL A 108 -3.57 13.44 11.24
CA VAL A 108 -3.64 13.68 9.79
C VAL A 108 -3.56 12.40 8.96
N ALA A 109 -2.96 11.34 9.52
CA ALA A 109 -2.89 10.03 8.87
C ALA A 109 -2.94 8.89 9.89
N VAL A 110 -3.49 7.76 9.46
CA VAL A 110 -3.62 6.54 10.28
C VAL A 110 -3.25 5.33 9.44
N THR A 111 -2.56 4.38 10.05
CA THR A 111 -2.39 3.03 9.53
C THR A 111 -2.84 1.99 10.55
N GLY A 112 -3.45 0.91 10.10
CA GLY A 112 -3.99 -0.15 10.95
C GLY A 112 -2.98 -1.25 11.26
N LEU A 113 -3.34 -2.13 12.18
CA LEU A 113 -2.63 -3.37 12.49
C LEU A 113 -2.84 -4.38 11.37
N VAL A 114 -1.76 -4.92 10.84
CA VAL A 114 -1.79 -6.10 9.95
C VAL A 114 -1.61 -7.35 10.81
N LEU A 115 -2.70 -8.11 10.99
CA LEU A 115 -2.75 -9.32 11.81
C LEU A 115 -1.85 -10.42 11.25
N ALA A 116 -1.88 -10.56 9.92
CA ALA A 116 -1.02 -11.47 9.18
C ALA A 116 -0.65 -10.82 7.85
N ASP A 117 0.63 -10.91 7.47
CA ASP A 117 1.18 -10.30 6.26
C ASP A 117 1.78 -11.36 5.33
N GLY A 118 1.07 -11.64 4.25
CA GLY A 118 1.49 -12.54 3.18
C GLY A 118 2.58 -11.99 2.25
N ALA A 119 2.94 -10.70 2.34
CA ALA A 119 3.91 -10.09 1.44
C ALA A 119 5.29 -10.79 1.48
N THR A 120 5.68 -11.27 2.65
CA THR A 120 6.98 -11.93 2.89
C THR A 120 6.91 -13.46 2.93
N THR A 121 5.73 -14.05 2.73
CA THR A 121 5.47 -15.51 2.72
C THR A 121 5.02 -15.97 1.33
N SER A 122 4.52 -17.20 1.22
CA SER A 122 3.90 -17.71 -0.02
C SER A 122 2.60 -16.97 -0.42
N GLY A 123 2.07 -16.16 0.48
CA GLY A 123 0.75 -15.53 0.42
C GLY A 123 -0.21 -16.16 1.42
N ILE A 124 -1.32 -15.47 1.67
CA ILE A 124 -2.41 -15.90 2.52
C ILE A 124 -3.64 -16.01 1.63
N SER A 125 -4.40 -17.09 1.73
CA SER A 125 -5.67 -17.22 1.00
C SER A 125 -6.76 -16.38 1.66
N VAL A 126 -7.81 -16.04 0.88
CA VAL A 126 -8.98 -15.32 1.41
C VAL A 126 -9.60 -16.05 2.60
N ALA A 127 -9.80 -17.38 2.48
CA ALA A 127 -10.35 -18.18 3.57
C ALA A 127 -9.48 -18.19 4.85
N GLU A 128 -8.16 -18.07 4.71
CA GLU A 128 -7.26 -17.89 5.85
C GLU A 128 -7.38 -16.49 6.45
N ALA A 129 -7.49 -15.47 5.60
CA ALA A 129 -7.68 -14.10 6.07
C ALA A 129 -8.97 -13.95 6.87
N GLU A 130 -10.07 -14.52 6.38
CA GLU A 130 -11.36 -14.56 7.07
C GLU A 130 -11.24 -15.23 8.45
N ARG A 131 -10.55 -16.38 8.53
CA ARG A 131 -10.31 -17.06 9.82
C ARG A 131 -9.47 -16.22 10.79
N TYR A 132 -8.46 -15.48 10.30
CA TYR A 132 -7.71 -14.55 11.16
C TYR A 132 -8.61 -13.43 11.70
N LEU A 133 -9.47 -12.87 10.87
CA LEU A 133 -10.38 -11.80 11.26
C LEU A 133 -11.45 -12.30 12.23
N GLU A 134 -12.08 -13.44 11.94
CA GLU A 134 -13.04 -14.08 12.87
C GLU A 134 -12.40 -14.38 14.23
N GLY A 135 -11.20 -14.95 14.24
CA GLY A 135 -10.47 -15.20 15.48
C GLY A 135 -10.15 -13.93 16.26
N TYR A 136 -9.87 -12.83 15.58
CA TYR A 136 -9.65 -11.53 16.20
C TYR A 136 -10.95 -10.92 16.76
N GLU A 137 -12.05 -11.02 16.03
CA GLU A 137 -13.36 -10.47 16.44
C GLU A 137 -14.00 -11.25 17.59
N LEU A 138 -13.77 -12.57 17.66
CA LEU A 138 -14.27 -13.44 18.75
C LEU A 138 -13.40 -13.36 20.01
N ALA A 139 -12.15 -12.90 19.89
CA ALA A 139 -11.26 -12.76 21.04
C ALA A 139 -11.72 -11.61 21.96
N PRO A 140 -11.39 -11.65 23.27
CA PRO A 140 -11.56 -10.50 24.13
C PRO A 140 -10.92 -9.26 23.53
N ALA A 141 -11.64 -8.14 23.52
CA ALA A 141 -11.12 -6.90 22.93
C ALA A 141 -9.75 -6.54 23.51
N PRO A 142 -8.71 -6.44 22.68
CA PRO A 142 -7.38 -6.11 23.16
C PRO A 142 -7.35 -4.67 23.69
N ALA A 143 -6.42 -4.38 24.60
CA ALA A 143 -6.20 -3.01 25.03
C ALA A 143 -5.91 -2.13 23.80
N ILE A 144 -6.59 -0.99 23.72
CA ILE A 144 -6.41 -0.03 22.63
C ILE A 144 -4.99 0.51 22.66
N LYS A 145 -4.30 0.42 21.53
CA LYS A 145 -2.94 0.91 21.34
C LYS A 145 -2.94 1.95 20.21
N ILE A 146 -2.58 3.17 20.56
CA ILE A 146 -2.34 4.26 19.60
C ILE A 146 -0.90 4.72 19.80
N ARG A 147 -0.13 4.75 18.72
CA ARG A 147 1.29 5.19 18.76
C ARG A 147 1.61 6.08 17.58
N ASP A 148 2.45 7.08 17.81
CA ASP A 148 2.99 7.88 16.73
C ASP A 148 3.96 7.06 15.88
N VAL A 149 3.86 7.22 14.57
CA VAL A 149 4.74 6.57 13.60
C VAL A 149 5.22 7.59 12.56
N PRO A 150 6.39 7.36 11.96
CA PRO A 150 6.92 8.30 10.96
C PRO A 150 6.20 8.22 9.60
N ASP A 151 5.57 7.09 9.32
CA ASP A 151 4.93 6.79 8.04
C ASP A 151 3.80 5.75 8.20
N THR A 152 2.89 5.72 7.24
CA THR A 152 1.83 4.72 7.12
C THR A 152 2.35 3.47 6.39
N TYR A 153 1.57 2.38 6.38
CA TYR A 153 1.87 1.18 5.61
C TYR A 153 0.97 1.12 4.36
N GLY A 154 1.58 1.04 3.19
CA GLY A 154 0.93 1.21 1.88
C GLY A 154 -0.32 0.37 1.63
N CYS A 155 -0.43 -0.83 2.23
CA CYS A 155 -1.60 -1.68 2.06
C CYS A 155 -2.85 -1.22 2.83
N ASN A 156 -2.69 -0.34 3.85
CA ASN A 156 -3.80 0.24 4.61
C ASN A 156 -3.40 1.59 5.20
N MET A 157 -3.76 2.66 4.55
CA MET A 157 -3.43 4.01 4.97
C MET A 157 -4.60 4.96 4.75
N ALA A 158 -4.92 5.75 5.76
CA ALA A 158 -5.98 6.73 5.70
C ALA A 158 -5.46 8.12 6.04
N PHE A 159 -6.04 9.13 5.41
CA PHE A 159 -5.61 10.51 5.52
C PHE A 159 -6.80 11.46 5.68
N ARG A 160 -6.63 12.50 6.48
CA ARG A 160 -7.55 13.63 6.51
C ARG A 160 -7.45 14.39 5.17
N ALA A 161 -8.52 14.40 4.38
CA ALA A 161 -8.53 14.92 3.01
C ALA A 161 -8.03 16.36 2.92
N SER A 162 -8.43 17.22 3.87
CA SER A 162 -7.99 18.63 3.91
C SER A 162 -6.47 18.81 4.07
N LYS A 163 -5.76 17.79 4.55
CA LYS A 163 -4.30 17.83 4.80
C LYS A 163 -3.47 17.28 3.63
N ILE A 164 -4.13 16.69 2.63
CA ILE A 164 -3.46 16.07 1.47
C ILE A 164 -3.89 16.65 0.12
N ARG A 165 -4.70 17.71 0.08
CA ARG A 165 -5.23 18.30 -1.17
C ARG A 165 -4.16 18.70 -2.19
N ASP A 166 -3.02 19.15 -1.71
CA ASP A 166 -1.87 19.61 -2.49
C ASP A 166 -0.79 18.54 -2.68
N LEU A 167 -1.02 17.31 -2.17
CA LEU A 167 -0.06 16.24 -2.19
C LEU A 167 -0.35 15.22 -3.31
N LYS A 168 0.72 14.57 -3.77
CA LYS A 168 0.66 13.50 -4.77
C LYS A 168 1.68 12.42 -4.44
N PHE A 169 1.32 11.18 -4.75
CA PHE A 169 2.30 10.10 -4.88
C PHE A 169 3.27 10.42 -6.02
N ASP A 170 4.53 10.11 -5.84
CA ASP A 170 5.54 10.37 -6.87
C ASP A 170 5.49 9.27 -7.94
N GLU A 171 4.93 9.58 -9.12
CA GLU A 171 4.80 8.65 -10.24
C GLU A 171 6.15 8.23 -10.85
N ARG A 172 7.25 8.87 -10.44
CA ARG A 172 8.61 8.41 -10.75
C ARG A 172 9.01 7.17 -9.94
N LEU A 173 8.22 6.77 -8.95
CA LEU A 173 8.31 5.46 -8.30
C LEU A 173 7.39 4.48 -9.05
N PRO A 174 7.88 3.80 -10.11
CA PRO A 174 7.03 3.05 -11.02
C PRO A 174 6.63 1.69 -10.47
N LEU A 175 5.71 1.02 -11.16
CA LEU A 175 5.24 -0.33 -10.85
C LEU A 175 4.56 -0.38 -9.48
N TYR A 176 5.11 -1.19 -8.58
CA TYR A 176 4.64 -1.31 -7.21
C TYR A 176 4.95 -0.07 -6.34
N GLY A 177 5.78 0.86 -6.86
CA GLY A 177 6.12 2.09 -6.14
C GLY A 177 6.90 1.91 -4.84
N TRP A 178 7.62 0.80 -4.64
CA TRP A 178 8.22 0.43 -3.35
C TRP A 178 8.78 1.61 -2.56
N GLN A 179 8.27 1.84 -1.33
CA GLN A 179 8.50 2.99 -0.43
C GLN A 179 7.74 4.29 -0.84
N GLU A 180 6.71 4.19 -1.66
CA GLU A 180 5.87 5.34 -2.02
C GLU A 180 5.05 5.86 -0.82
N ASP A 181 4.69 4.95 0.09
CA ASP A 181 4.01 5.24 1.35
C ASP A 181 4.86 6.08 2.29
N VAL A 182 6.15 5.76 2.39
CA VAL A 182 7.15 6.54 3.14
C VAL A 182 7.34 7.93 2.50
N ASP A 183 7.45 7.98 1.16
CA ASP A 183 7.62 9.24 0.43
C ASP A 183 6.39 10.14 0.59
N PHE A 184 5.19 9.57 0.49
CA PHE A 184 3.93 10.31 0.64
C PHE A 184 3.75 10.78 2.10
N SER A 185 3.95 9.89 3.08
CA SER A 185 3.85 10.24 4.50
C SER A 185 4.82 11.34 4.92
N ALA A 186 6.02 11.37 4.33
CA ALA A 186 7.01 12.40 4.63
C ALA A 186 6.57 13.81 4.21
N GLN A 187 5.66 13.94 3.24
CA GLN A 187 5.10 15.22 2.81
C GLN A 187 4.12 15.80 3.86
N LEU A 188 3.68 14.98 4.83
CA LEU A 188 2.81 15.42 5.93
C LEU A 188 3.55 16.05 7.11
N ARG A 189 4.87 16.15 7.06
CA ARG A 189 5.67 16.75 8.14
C ARG A 189 5.16 18.15 8.49
N GLY A 190 4.89 18.35 9.78
CA GLY A 190 4.34 19.62 10.29
C GLY A 190 2.85 19.85 10.05
N ARG A 191 2.12 18.92 9.42
CA ARG A 191 0.66 19.04 9.18
C ARG A 191 -0.17 18.42 10.31
N GLY A 192 0.42 17.57 11.16
CA GLY A 192 -0.20 16.88 12.27
C GLY A 192 0.45 15.53 12.54
N ARG A 193 -0.20 14.70 13.38
CA ARG A 193 0.33 13.39 13.79
C ARG A 193 -0.04 12.29 12.78
N ILE A 194 0.89 11.39 12.57
CA ILE A 194 0.66 10.11 11.89
C ILE A 194 0.65 9.03 12.97
N ILE A 195 -0.40 8.23 13.03
CA ILE A 195 -0.55 7.20 14.06
C ILE A 195 -0.72 5.80 13.47
N ALA A 196 -0.31 4.81 14.24
CA ALA A 196 -0.69 3.42 14.05
C ALA A 196 -1.57 2.95 15.21
N THR A 197 -2.60 2.15 14.91
CA THR A 197 -3.54 1.66 15.91
C THR A 197 -4.01 0.25 15.62
N ASN A 198 -4.36 -0.49 16.69
CA ASN A 198 -5.00 -1.80 16.60
C ASN A 198 -6.55 -1.73 16.56
N LEU A 199 -7.14 -0.55 16.62
CA LEU A 199 -8.57 -0.37 16.34
C LEU A 199 -8.90 -0.69 14.88
N LEU A 200 -7.97 -0.37 13.98
CA LEU A 200 -8.04 -0.72 12.58
C LEU A 200 -7.23 -1.99 12.37
N CYS A 201 -7.86 -3.12 12.09
CA CYS A 201 -7.10 -4.32 11.82
C CYS A 201 -7.53 -4.99 10.52
N GLY A 202 -6.60 -5.70 9.89
CA GLY A 202 -6.84 -6.41 8.66
C GLY A 202 -5.75 -7.45 8.40
N VAL A 203 -5.91 -8.16 7.29
CA VAL A 203 -4.97 -9.17 6.79
C VAL A 203 -4.53 -8.77 5.39
N HIS A 204 -3.22 -8.73 5.17
CA HIS A 204 -2.64 -8.50 3.86
C HIS A 204 -2.30 -9.83 3.20
N LEU A 205 -3.01 -10.19 2.15
CA LEU A 205 -2.85 -11.50 1.49
C LEU A 205 -1.47 -11.68 0.87
N GLY A 206 -0.87 -10.59 0.40
CA GLY A 206 0.44 -10.62 -0.24
C GLY A 206 0.43 -11.44 -1.53
N THR A 207 -0.63 -11.31 -2.32
CA THR A 207 -0.87 -12.09 -3.54
C THR A 207 0.30 -12.04 -4.51
N LYS A 208 0.72 -13.22 -5.00
CA LYS A 208 1.90 -13.34 -5.88
C LYS A 208 1.58 -13.15 -7.37
N LYS A 209 0.30 -13.22 -7.79
CA LYS A 209 -0.11 -12.91 -9.16
C LYS A 209 0.17 -11.44 -9.51
N GLY A 210 0.69 -11.18 -10.69
CA GLY A 210 1.00 -9.82 -11.16
C GLY A 210 2.28 -9.23 -10.55
N LYS A 211 3.12 -10.03 -9.87
CA LYS A 211 4.37 -9.54 -9.31
C LYS A 211 5.37 -9.12 -10.38
N ILE A 212 6.07 -8.06 -10.06
CA ILE A 212 7.18 -7.49 -10.81
C ILE A 212 8.33 -8.50 -10.86
N SER A 213 9.10 -8.53 -11.98
CA SER A 213 10.31 -9.35 -12.07
C SER A 213 11.26 -9.08 -10.91
N GLY A 214 11.97 -10.10 -10.44
CA GLY A 214 12.96 -9.95 -9.38
C GLY A 214 13.98 -8.86 -9.69
N VAL A 215 14.42 -8.76 -10.95
CA VAL A 215 15.40 -7.75 -11.38
C VAL A 215 14.87 -6.32 -11.19
N ARG A 216 13.64 -6.05 -11.63
CA ARG A 216 13.00 -4.73 -11.46
C ARG A 216 12.84 -4.37 -10.00
N PHE A 217 12.34 -5.32 -9.19
CA PHE A 217 12.17 -5.08 -7.76
C PHE A 217 13.52 -4.89 -7.03
N GLY A 218 14.54 -5.71 -7.37
CA GLY A 218 15.89 -5.56 -6.83
C GLY A 218 16.49 -4.19 -7.14
N TYR A 219 16.32 -3.71 -8.38
CA TYR A 219 16.74 -2.37 -8.76
C TYR A 219 16.08 -1.28 -7.89
N SER A 220 14.76 -1.38 -7.71
CA SER A 220 14.00 -0.46 -6.86
C SER A 220 14.46 -0.50 -5.39
N GLN A 221 14.90 -1.65 -4.87
CA GLN A 221 15.42 -1.79 -3.50
C GLN A 221 16.70 -0.96 -3.24
N VAL A 222 17.42 -0.56 -4.27
CA VAL A 222 18.61 0.30 -4.17
C VAL A 222 18.28 1.74 -4.53
N ILE A 223 17.61 1.94 -5.65
CA ILE A 223 17.42 3.27 -6.22
C ILE A 223 16.32 4.07 -5.48
N ASN A 224 15.19 3.46 -5.15
CA ASN A 224 14.09 4.20 -4.53
C ASN A 224 14.48 4.83 -3.18
N PRO A 225 15.12 4.12 -2.22
CA PRO A 225 15.54 4.74 -0.96
C PRO A 225 16.49 5.93 -1.15
N LEU A 226 17.45 5.84 -2.08
CA LEU A 226 18.37 6.94 -2.36
C LEU A 226 17.69 8.10 -3.08
N TYR A 227 16.76 7.81 -3.97
CA TYR A 227 15.96 8.82 -4.64
C TYR A 227 15.08 9.59 -3.63
N ILE A 228 14.39 8.88 -2.73
CA ILE A 228 13.57 9.47 -1.67
C ILE A 228 14.43 10.24 -0.66
N PHE A 229 15.64 9.75 -0.34
CA PHE A 229 16.62 10.51 0.44
C PHE A 229 16.98 11.81 -0.25
N ARG A 230 17.29 11.80 -1.54
CA ARG A 230 17.63 13.00 -2.31
C ARG A 230 16.49 14.02 -2.34
N LYS A 231 15.24 13.57 -2.28
CA LYS A 231 14.05 14.43 -2.11
C LYS A 231 13.93 15.05 -0.71
N GLY A 232 14.72 14.58 0.28
CA GLY A 232 14.57 14.96 1.67
C GLY A 232 13.46 14.20 2.44
N ASN A 233 12.83 13.21 1.82
CA ASN A 233 11.71 12.46 2.39
C ASN A 233 12.14 11.19 3.16
N MET A 234 13.41 10.82 3.11
CA MET A 234 14.00 9.73 3.89
C MET A 234 15.36 10.14 4.43
N SER A 235 15.77 9.65 5.61
CA SER A 235 17.13 9.86 6.10
C SER A 235 18.12 8.93 5.38
N LEU A 236 19.38 9.40 5.22
CA LEU A 236 20.44 8.55 4.64
C LEU A 236 20.65 7.26 5.45
N ARG A 237 20.58 7.34 6.79
CA ARG A 237 20.67 6.17 7.66
C ARG A 237 19.60 5.12 7.33
N ARG A 238 18.34 5.53 7.16
CA ARG A 238 17.22 4.63 6.79
C ARG A 238 17.43 4.06 5.38
N ALA A 239 17.79 4.90 4.42
CA ALA A 239 18.05 4.46 3.05
C ALA A 239 19.16 3.41 2.99
N SER A 240 20.32 3.70 3.61
CA SER A 240 21.45 2.76 3.67
C SER A 240 21.10 1.45 4.39
N PHE A 241 20.36 1.52 5.49
CA PHE A 241 19.89 0.32 6.20
C PHE A 241 18.99 -0.56 5.33
N LEU A 242 18.02 0.04 4.62
CA LEU A 242 17.12 -0.70 3.73
C LEU A 242 17.88 -1.37 2.59
N ILE A 243 18.82 -0.65 1.96
CA ILE A 243 19.64 -1.17 0.87
C ILE A 243 20.48 -2.34 1.37
N PHE A 244 21.22 -2.15 2.46
CA PHE A 244 22.07 -3.18 3.04
C PHE A 244 21.28 -4.42 3.43
N LYS A 245 20.17 -4.26 4.18
CA LYS A 245 19.28 -5.35 4.58
C LYS A 245 18.79 -6.17 3.38
N ASN A 246 18.36 -5.49 2.30
CA ASN A 246 17.83 -6.16 1.11
C ASN A 246 18.93 -6.90 0.34
N ILE A 247 20.10 -6.30 0.15
CA ILE A 247 21.22 -6.94 -0.55
C ILE A 247 21.67 -8.19 0.22
N VAL A 248 21.88 -8.07 1.55
CA VAL A 248 22.30 -9.19 2.39
C VAL A 248 21.25 -10.31 2.36
N ALA A 249 19.96 -9.96 2.50
CA ALA A 249 18.89 -10.96 2.44
C ALA A 249 18.81 -11.66 1.07
N ASN A 250 18.96 -10.92 -0.03
CA ASN A 250 18.95 -11.51 -1.37
C ASN A 250 20.18 -12.39 -1.60
N ALA A 251 21.38 -11.95 -1.20
CA ALA A 251 22.60 -12.73 -1.34
C ALA A 251 22.56 -14.03 -0.50
N ALA A 252 22.22 -13.92 0.79
CA ALA A 252 22.16 -15.07 1.68
C ALA A 252 21.13 -16.13 1.24
N LYS A 253 19.95 -15.66 0.78
CA LYS A 253 18.86 -16.54 0.35
C LYS A 253 18.96 -17.00 -1.10
N SER A 254 19.92 -16.52 -1.87
CA SER A 254 20.15 -16.98 -3.26
C SER A 254 20.63 -18.44 -3.31
N ALA A 255 21.28 -18.94 -2.24
CA ALA A 255 21.71 -20.32 -2.18
C ALA A 255 20.54 -21.31 -2.00
N PHE A 256 19.49 -20.88 -1.28
CA PHE A 256 18.27 -21.65 -1.01
C PHE A 256 17.06 -20.71 -1.15
N PRO A 257 16.68 -20.35 -2.39
CA PRO A 257 15.63 -19.37 -2.62
C PRO A 257 14.25 -19.96 -2.26
N GLU A 258 13.38 -19.10 -1.76
CA GLU A 258 11.97 -19.42 -1.62
C GLU A 258 11.33 -19.52 -3.02
N GLU A 259 10.47 -20.52 -3.26
CA GLU A 259 9.83 -20.76 -4.57
C GLU A 259 9.04 -19.54 -5.10
N TYR A 260 8.54 -18.71 -4.19
CA TYR A 260 7.73 -17.54 -4.50
C TYR A 260 8.52 -16.23 -4.61
N ILE A 261 9.87 -16.26 -4.47
CA ILE A 261 10.74 -15.08 -4.56
C ILE A 261 11.92 -15.34 -5.50
N ASP A 262 12.01 -14.56 -6.56
CA ASP A 262 13.18 -14.55 -7.45
C ASP A 262 14.37 -13.82 -6.79
N ARG A 263 15.10 -14.53 -5.91
CA ARG A 263 16.26 -13.99 -5.17
C ARG A 263 17.41 -13.62 -6.10
N TRP A 264 17.68 -14.43 -7.11
CA TRP A 264 18.72 -14.16 -8.10
C TRP A 264 18.42 -12.92 -8.92
N GLY A 265 17.18 -12.81 -9.42
CA GLY A 265 16.74 -11.60 -10.11
C GLY A 265 16.87 -10.37 -9.22
N ARG A 266 16.45 -10.45 -7.94
CA ARG A 266 16.61 -9.32 -7.00
C ARG A 266 18.08 -8.96 -6.78
N LEU A 267 18.95 -9.92 -6.59
CA LEU A 267 20.40 -9.68 -6.43
C LEU A 267 20.99 -9.01 -7.67
N LYS A 268 20.64 -9.53 -8.87
CA LYS A 268 21.04 -8.91 -10.15
C LYS A 268 20.54 -7.46 -10.24
N GLY A 269 19.30 -7.21 -9.89
CA GLY A 269 18.73 -5.85 -9.86
C GLY A 269 19.46 -4.94 -8.87
N ASN A 270 19.78 -5.45 -7.66
CA ASN A 270 20.57 -4.70 -6.69
C ASN A 270 21.94 -4.29 -7.26
N MET A 271 22.65 -5.19 -7.95
CA MET A 271 23.94 -4.89 -8.55
C MET A 271 23.84 -3.84 -9.66
N ILE A 272 22.81 -3.91 -10.51
CA ILE A 272 22.54 -2.88 -11.53
C ILE A 272 22.30 -1.53 -10.86
N GLY A 273 21.49 -1.50 -9.77
CA GLY A 273 21.23 -0.30 -9.01
C GLY A 273 22.51 0.31 -8.43
N LEU A 274 23.36 -0.49 -7.79
CA LEU A 274 24.64 -0.03 -7.24
C LEU A 274 25.57 0.54 -8.33
N LEU A 275 25.64 -0.12 -9.49
CA LEU A 275 26.43 0.37 -10.62
C LEU A 275 25.90 1.71 -11.15
N HIS A 276 24.59 1.92 -11.16
CA HIS A 276 23.98 3.18 -11.54
C HIS A 276 24.30 4.28 -10.53
N VAL A 277 24.21 3.98 -9.23
CA VAL A 277 24.59 4.91 -8.17
C VAL A 277 26.06 5.35 -8.31
N ALA A 278 26.98 4.39 -8.52
CA ALA A 278 28.41 4.67 -8.76
C ALA A 278 28.65 5.55 -9.99
N LYS A 279 27.77 5.50 -11.00
CA LYS A 279 27.80 6.35 -12.20
C LYS A 279 27.01 7.67 -12.02
N GLY A 280 26.57 8.01 -10.81
CA GLY A 280 25.76 9.21 -10.54
C GLY A 280 24.33 9.14 -11.10
N LYS A 281 23.85 7.98 -11.55
CA LYS A 281 22.51 7.79 -12.12
C LYS A 281 21.55 7.34 -11.02
N LEU A 282 20.57 8.19 -10.71
CA LEU A 282 19.56 7.93 -9.69
C LEU A 282 18.17 8.11 -10.30
N ASP A 283 17.77 7.16 -11.15
CA ASP A 283 16.50 7.20 -11.87
C ASP A 283 15.63 5.95 -11.59
N PRO A 284 14.58 6.06 -10.75
CA PRO A 284 13.67 4.96 -10.49
C PRO A 284 12.96 4.43 -11.74
N MET A 285 12.67 5.31 -12.73
CA MET A 285 11.98 4.94 -13.97
C MET A 285 12.77 3.96 -14.83
N TYR A 286 14.08 3.84 -14.60
CA TYR A 286 14.89 2.84 -15.31
C TYR A 286 14.44 1.40 -15.02
N ALA A 287 13.75 1.16 -13.89
CA ALA A 287 13.15 -0.15 -13.60
C ALA A 287 12.22 -0.65 -14.71
N LEU A 288 11.57 0.25 -15.45
CA LEU A 288 10.69 -0.11 -16.57
C LEU A 288 11.44 -0.70 -17.78
N LYS A 289 12.75 -0.43 -17.89
CA LYS A 289 13.61 -0.90 -18.99
C LYS A 289 14.30 -2.24 -18.67
N LEU A 290 14.17 -2.75 -17.47
CA LEU A 290 14.70 -4.02 -17.00
C LEU A 290 13.65 -5.13 -17.13
#